data_eec23a6825c60c1bbc626899fdc1eb9d
#
_entry.id   eec23a6825c60c1bbc626899fdc1eb9d
#
_cell.length_a   1.000
_cell.length_b   1.000
_cell.length_c   1.000
_cell.angle_alpha   90.00
_cell.angle_beta   90.00
_cell.angle_gamma   90.00
#
_symmetry.space_group_name_H-M   'P 1'
#
loop_
_entity.id
_entity.type
_entity.pdbx_description
1 polymer ?
#
loop_
_entity_poly.entity_id
_entity_poly.type
_entity_poly.pdbx_seq_one_letter_code
_entity_poly.pdbx_strand_id
1 'polypeptide(L)'
;SYSQYTMWANCPKQWKLTYMDGHKDFDPSIHLVFGTAMHETIQAWLQVMYNDSAVKANDMDLEKLLLEEMAKEYKKMMAIYGVKFTTKDEMNEFYDDGLQILDFLRKNRAKYFSTRTMRLVGVELPIYYPASESNENIMMKGFLDLVFENLADNTIEIWDIKTSTRGWNKWQKADKTKTAQLVLYKKFFSEQYGYPIEKIQVRYFIVKRKLWEEAMFAQQRVQEFVPAHGKPTLNKIVKSFDEFIDVAFNDDGSYNSEGDFPAMAGKKNKNCK
;
A
#
# COMPACT_ATOMS: atom_id res chain seq x y z
N SER A 1 0.80 12.78 -4.86
CA SER A 1 0.79 11.36 -4.46
C SER A 1 -0.56 10.95 -3.90
N TYR A 2 -0.83 9.64 -3.88
CA TYR A 2 -2.04 9.09 -3.25
C TYR A 2 -2.22 9.54 -1.79
N SER A 3 -1.14 9.58 -1.00
CA SER A 3 -1.21 9.99 0.42
C SER A 3 -1.68 11.44 0.59
N GLN A 4 -1.26 12.34 -0.29
CA GLN A 4 -1.74 13.72 -0.31
C GLN A 4 -3.24 13.78 -0.63
N TYR A 5 -3.65 13.09 -1.70
CA TYR A 5 -5.05 13.05 -2.10
C TYR A 5 -5.97 12.50 -1.00
N THR A 6 -5.59 11.40 -0.36
CA THR A 6 -6.44 10.83 0.71
C THR A 6 -6.54 11.71 1.94
N MET A 7 -5.45 12.40 2.29
CA MET A 7 -5.50 13.37 3.38
C MET A 7 -6.42 14.54 3.03
N TRP A 8 -6.31 15.09 1.81
CA TRP A 8 -7.20 16.15 1.32
C TRP A 8 -8.66 15.68 1.26
N ALA A 9 -8.93 14.50 0.71
CA ALA A 9 -10.27 13.93 0.61
C ALA A 9 -10.93 13.68 1.98
N ASN A 10 -10.14 13.43 3.01
CA ASN A 10 -10.61 13.29 4.39
C ASN A 10 -10.79 14.63 5.08
N CYS A 11 -9.85 15.56 4.92
CA CYS A 11 -9.89 16.90 5.49
C CYS A 11 -8.93 17.85 4.74
N PRO A 12 -9.43 18.70 3.83
CA PRO A 12 -8.60 19.68 3.12
C PRO A 12 -7.75 20.53 4.05
N LYS A 13 -8.29 20.98 5.19
CA LYS A 13 -7.56 21.73 6.19
C LYS A 13 -6.35 20.98 6.75
N GLN A 14 -6.50 19.68 7.04
CA GLN A 14 -5.39 18.86 7.51
C GLN A 14 -4.29 18.73 6.44
N TRP A 15 -4.70 18.55 5.17
CA TRP A 15 -3.77 18.50 4.07
C TRP A 15 -2.97 19.81 3.96
N LYS A 16 -3.65 20.97 4.02
CA LYS A 16 -3.00 22.28 4.00
C LYS A 16 -1.97 22.42 5.13
N LEU A 17 -2.38 22.15 6.37
CA LEU A 17 -1.48 22.23 7.53
C LEU A 17 -0.26 21.32 7.36
N THR A 18 -0.44 20.10 6.82
CA THR A 18 0.64 19.13 6.70
C THR A 18 1.60 19.43 5.55
N TYR A 19 1.08 19.78 4.37
CA TYR A 19 1.89 19.88 3.15
C TYR A 19 2.28 21.31 2.79
N MET A 20 1.41 22.30 3.04
CA MET A 20 1.71 23.70 2.77
C MET A 20 2.37 24.40 3.96
N ASP A 21 1.80 24.23 5.15
CA ASP A 21 2.26 24.93 6.35
C ASP A 21 3.35 24.14 7.10
N GLY A 22 3.65 22.90 6.67
CA GLY A 22 4.75 22.08 7.19
C GLY A 22 4.51 21.44 8.56
N HIS A 23 3.29 21.47 9.09
CA HIS A 23 2.92 20.84 10.35
C HIS A 23 2.80 19.33 10.18
N LYS A 24 3.86 18.59 10.49
CA LYS A 24 3.88 17.12 10.41
C LYS A 24 3.92 16.53 11.81
N ASP A 25 2.76 16.02 12.25
CA ASP A 25 2.69 15.11 13.39
C ASP A 25 2.88 13.68 12.89
N PHE A 26 3.92 13.02 13.34
CA PHE A 26 4.18 11.63 13.00
C PHE A 26 4.59 10.87 14.27
N ASP A 27 3.80 9.86 14.61
CA ASP A 27 4.08 8.93 15.69
C ASP A 27 4.76 7.68 15.15
N PRO A 28 6.06 7.47 15.41
CA PRO A 28 6.74 6.23 15.05
C PRO A 28 6.13 5.08 15.85
N SER A 29 5.96 3.93 15.18
CA SER A 29 5.40 2.74 15.83
C SER A 29 6.01 1.46 15.29
N ILE A 30 6.00 0.40 16.11
CA ILE A 30 6.42 -0.93 15.69
C ILE A 30 5.60 -1.45 14.51
N HIS A 31 4.35 -1.05 14.37
CA HIS A 31 3.52 -1.43 13.23
C HIS A 31 4.07 -0.94 11.89
N LEU A 32 4.65 0.26 11.87
CA LEU A 32 5.27 0.81 10.66
C LEU A 32 6.58 0.07 10.34
N VAL A 33 7.43 -0.16 11.35
CA VAL A 33 8.67 -0.95 11.20
C VAL A 33 8.35 -2.33 10.64
N PHE A 34 7.42 -3.02 11.27
CA PHE A 34 6.99 -4.35 10.85
C PHE A 34 6.37 -4.36 9.46
N GLY A 35 5.51 -3.38 9.16
CA GLY A 35 4.88 -3.24 7.86
C GLY A 35 5.92 -3.16 6.75
N THR A 36 6.85 -2.22 6.85
CA THR A 36 7.92 -2.02 5.87
C THR A 36 8.82 -3.27 5.75
N ALA A 37 9.27 -3.83 6.87
CA ALA A 37 10.13 -5.01 6.87
C ALA A 37 9.46 -6.24 6.23
N MET A 38 8.16 -6.45 6.49
CA MET A 38 7.39 -7.53 5.85
C MET A 38 7.23 -7.32 4.35
N HIS A 39 6.99 -6.09 3.88
CA HIS A 39 6.95 -5.77 2.46
C HIS A 39 8.28 -6.12 1.78
N GLU A 40 9.40 -5.57 2.27
CA GLU A 40 10.73 -5.82 1.72
C GLU A 40 11.06 -7.32 1.69
N THR A 41 10.75 -8.05 2.78
CA THR A 41 11.05 -9.48 2.87
C THR A 41 10.22 -10.30 1.88
N ILE A 42 8.92 -10.04 1.77
CA ILE A 42 8.03 -10.75 0.84
C ILE A 42 8.42 -10.43 -0.61
N GLN A 43 8.69 -9.18 -0.91
CA GLN A 43 9.07 -8.71 -2.24
C GLN A 43 10.40 -9.32 -2.68
N ALA A 44 11.42 -9.34 -1.83
CA ALA A 44 12.71 -9.97 -2.13
C ALA A 44 12.56 -11.49 -2.39
N TRP A 45 11.78 -12.17 -1.58
CA TRP A 45 11.48 -13.59 -1.76
C TRP A 45 10.78 -13.87 -3.10
N LEU A 46 9.78 -13.06 -3.46
CA LEU A 46 9.07 -13.19 -4.74
C LEU A 46 9.97 -12.87 -5.94
N GLN A 47 10.84 -11.87 -5.84
CA GLN A 47 11.81 -11.56 -6.89
C GLN A 47 12.71 -12.77 -7.19
N VAL A 48 13.25 -13.42 -6.16
CA VAL A 48 14.07 -14.62 -6.35
C VAL A 48 13.26 -15.77 -6.93
N MET A 49 12.01 -15.95 -6.46
CA MET A 49 11.13 -17.03 -6.92
C MET A 49 10.79 -16.93 -8.41
N TYR A 50 10.54 -15.73 -8.90
CA TYR A 50 10.15 -15.50 -10.29
C TYR A 50 11.33 -15.26 -11.25
N ASN A 51 12.40 -14.62 -10.78
CA ASN A 51 13.55 -14.28 -11.64
C ASN A 51 14.58 -15.40 -11.68
N ASP A 52 14.66 -16.24 -10.64
CA ASP A 52 15.56 -17.37 -10.56
C ASP A 52 14.79 -18.70 -10.55
N SER A 53 14.37 -19.11 -9.34
CA SER A 53 13.59 -20.32 -9.17
C SER A 53 12.93 -20.41 -7.79
N ALA A 54 11.87 -21.22 -7.71
CA ALA A 54 11.24 -21.54 -6.43
C ALA A 54 12.17 -22.30 -5.48
N VAL A 55 13.16 -23.01 -6.00
CA VAL A 55 14.16 -23.70 -5.18
C VAL A 55 15.04 -22.68 -4.49
N LYS A 56 15.66 -21.77 -5.23
CA LYS A 56 16.49 -20.70 -4.65
C LYS A 56 15.71 -19.82 -3.66
N ALA A 57 14.45 -19.51 -3.97
CA ALA A 57 13.59 -18.76 -3.06
C ALA A 57 13.32 -19.52 -1.75
N ASN A 58 13.22 -20.86 -1.79
CA ASN A 58 13.07 -21.67 -0.58
C ASN A 58 14.34 -21.73 0.26
N ASP A 59 15.51 -21.61 -0.38
CA ASP A 59 16.83 -21.62 0.29
C ASP A 59 17.18 -20.26 0.91
N MET A 60 16.38 -19.21 0.65
CA MET A 60 16.59 -17.91 1.28
C MET A 60 16.39 -17.99 2.80
N ASP A 61 17.29 -17.39 3.54
CA ASP A 61 17.16 -17.18 4.98
C ASP A 61 16.23 -15.96 5.25
N LEU A 62 14.92 -16.21 5.18
CA LEU A 62 13.92 -15.17 5.39
C LEU A 62 13.86 -14.70 6.84
N GLU A 63 14.30 -15.52 7.81
CA GLU A 63 14.38 -15.14 9.22
C GLU A 63 15.41 -14.04 9.39
N LYS A 64 16.62 -14.27 8.87
CA LYS A 64 17.69 -13.29 8.88
C LYS A 64 17.28 -12.02 8.12
N LEU A 65 16.69 -12.15 6.94
CA LEU A 65 16.28 -11.01 6.12
C LEU A 65 15.24 -10.15 6.85
N LEU A 66 14.21 -10.76 7.45
CA LEU A 66 13.20 -10.04 8.23
C LEU A 66 13.83 -9.29 9.42
N LEU A 67 14.74 -9.95 10.14
CA LEU A 67 15.44 -9.33 11.27
C LEU A 67 16.26 -8.10 10.83
N GLU A 68 16.99 -8.22 9.72
CA GLU A 68 17.81 -7.15 9.17
C GLU A 68 16.93 -5.97 8.72
N GLU A 69 15.81 -6.20 8.03
CA GLU A 69 14.90 -5.14 7.60
C GLU A 69 14.18 -4.49 8.79
N MET A 70 13.74 -5.25 9.80
CA MET A 70 13.17 -4.67 11.03
C MET A 70 14.19 -3.80 11.75
N ALA A 71 15.45 -4.26 11.88
CA ALA A 71 16.52 -3.50 12.53
C ALA A 71 16.87 -2.22 11.75
N LYS A 72 16.92 -2.29 10.44
CA LYS A 72 17.17 -1.16 9.53
C LYS A 72 16.09 -0.08 9.69
N GLU A 73 14.81 -0.45 9.59
CA GLU A 73 13.70 0.50 9.71
C GLU A 73 13.58 1.08 11.13
N TYR A 74 13.81 0.28 12.17
CA TYR A 74 13.85 0.78 13.55
C TYR A 74 14.94 1.84 13.72
N LYS A 75 16.18 1.56 13.27
CA LYS A 75 17.29 2.52 13.34
C LYS A 75 17.00 3.80 12.58
N LYS A 76 16.40 3.69 11.40
CA LYS A 76 15.99 4.84 10.57
C LYS A 76 14.97 5.71 11.30
N MET A 77 13.92 5.13 11.89
CA MET A 77 12.93 5.87 12.68
C MET A 77 13.55 6.49 13.94
N MET A 78 14.40 5.76 14.65
CA MET A 78 15.13 6.31 15.80
C MET A 78 16.01 7.51 15.43
N ALA A 79 16.69 7.46 14.28
CA ALA A 79 17.53 8.56 13.80
C ALA A 79 16.70 9.81 13.44
N ILE A 80 15.48 9.62 12.89
CA ILE A 80 14.62 10.74 12.49
C ILE A 80 13.91 11.37 13.69
N TYR A 81 13.36 10.57 14.60
CA TYR A 81 12.45 11.04 15.65
C TYR A 81 13.09 11.12 17.02
N GLY A 82 14.24 10.50 17.26
CA GLY A 82 14.99 10.58 18.51
C GLY A 82 14.32 9.94 19.73
N VAL A 83 13.20 9.21 19.54
CA VAL A 83 12.41 8.64 20.63
C VAL A 83 12.31 7.12 20.52
N LYS A 84 12.40 6.45 21.66
CA LYS A 84 12.15 5.01 21.74
C LYS A 84 10.65 4.76 21.74
N PHE A 85 10.12 4.10 20.71
CA PHE A 85 8.69 3.90 20.45
C PHE A 85 8.23 2.44 20.57
N THR A 86 9.11 1.52 20.95
CA THR A 86 8.78 0.11 21.18
C THR A 86 9.72 -0.51 22.23
N THR A 87 9.30 -1.61 22.85
CA THR A 87 10.12 -2.41 23.75
C THR A 87 10.81 -3.55 23.00
N LYS A 88 11.81 -4.19 23.64
CA LYS A 88 12.46 -5.38 23.09
C LYS A 88 11.47 -6.54 22.98
N ASP A 89 10.62 -6.72 23.98
CA ASP A 89 9.65 -7.82 24.00
C ASP A 89 8.60 -7.65 22.88
N GLU A 90 8.12 -6.43 22.69
CA GLU A 90 7.21 -6.12 21.60
C GLU A 90 7.88 -6.32 20.22
N MET A 91 9.16 -5.92 20.08
CA MET A 91 9.91 -6.18 18.85
C MET A 91 10.04 -7.68 18.56
N ASN A 92 10.35 -8.49 19.58
CA ASN A 92 10.44 -9.93 19.46
C ASN A 92 9.07 -10.55 19.09
N GLU A 93 7.99 -10.11 19.72
CA GLU A 93 6.63 -10.57 19.40
C GLU A 93 6.30 -10.33 17.91
N PHE A 94 6.60 -9.14 17.40
CA PHE A 94 6.34 -8.82 16.00
C PHE A 94 7.22 -9.63 15.04
N TYR A 95 8.47 -9.86 15.41
CA TYR A 95 9.38 -10.71 14.64
C TYR A 95 8.87 -12.15 14.56
N ASP A 96 8.50 -12.76 15.69
CA ASP A 96 7.95 -14.12 15.75
C ASP A 96 6.66 -14.26 14.94
N ASP A 97 5.78 -13.27 15.00
CA ASP A 97 4.58 -13.22 14.17
C ASP A 97 4.93 -13.14 12.66
N GLY A 98 5.97 -12.39 12.32
CA GLY A 98 6.49 -12.29 10.96
C GLY A 98 7.01 -13.62 10.44
N LEU A 99 7.78 -14.36 11.24
CA LEU A 99 8.25 -15.70 10.87
C LEU A 99 7.10 -16.66 10.58
N GLN A 100 6.03 -16.61 11.39
CA GLN A 100 4.84 -17.42 11.15
C GLN A 100 4.11 -17.04 9.85
N ILE A 101 4.10 -15.77 9.46
CA ILE A 101 3.54 -15.31 8.19
C ILE A 101 4.39 -15.87 7.02
N LEU A 102 5.70 -15.71 7.09
CA LEU A 102 6.63 -16.17 6.04
C LEU A 102 6.57 -17.68 5.85
N ASP A 103 6.54 -18.46 6.93
CA ASP A 103 6.35 -19.92 6.89
C ASP A 103 5.02 -20.29 6.22
N PHE A 104 3.93 -19.59 6.59
CA PHE A 104 2.63 -19.82 5.94
C PHE A 104 2.68 -19.50 4.44
N LEU A 105 3.31 -18.41 4.02
CA LEU A 105 3.42 -18.03 2.61
C LEU A 105 4.27 -19.04 1.83
N ARG A 106 5.39 -19.51 2.38
CA ARG A 106 6.20 -20.60 1.78
C ARG A 106 5.40 -21.85 1.55
N LYS A 107 4.68 -22.33 2.56
CA LYS A 107 3.84 -23.54 2.49
C LYS A 107 2.69 -23.41 1.50
N ASN A 108 2.19 -22.21 1.30
CA ASN A 108 1.04 -21.91 0.45
C ASN A 108 1.41 -21.20 -0.85
N ARG A 109 2.70 -21.16 -1.25
CA ARG A 109 3.16 -20.38 -2.40
C ARG A 109 2.45 -20.73 -3.71
N ALA A 110 2.18 -22.02 -3.95
CA ALA A 110 1.50 -22.46 -5.15
C ALA A 110 0.06 -21.95 -5.26
N LYS A 111 -0.58 -21.65 -4.12
CA LYS A 111 -1.93 -21.07 -4.07
C LYS A 111 -1.94 -19.61 -4.43
N TYR A 112 -0.97 -18.83 -3.91
CA TYR A 112 -0.98 -17.37 -4.05
C TYR A 112 -0.05 -16.85 -5.14
N PHE A 113 1.06 -17.54 -5.40
CA PHE A 113 2.15 -17.08 -6.25
C PHE A 113 2.60 -18.16 -7.24
N SER A 114 1.64 -18.74 -7.98
CA SER A 114 1.93 -19.80 -8.93
C SER A 114 2.71 -19.30 -10.14
N THR A 115 3.98 -19.67 -10.26
CA THR A 115 4.82 -19.36 -11.44
C THR A 115 4.36 -20.02 -12.74
N ARG A 116 3.36 -20.92 -12.67
CA ARG A 116 2.75 -21.55 -13.85
C ARG A 116 1.63 -20.71 -14.46
N THR A 117 0.97 -19.89 -13.63
CA THR A 117 -0.20 -19.11 -14.04
C THR A 117 0.03 -17.62 -13.97
N MET A 118 1.13 -17.19 -13.36
CA MET A 118 1.47 -15.78 -13.17
C MET A 118 2.93 -15.52 -13.51
N ARG A 119 3.21 -14.37 -14.08
CA ARG A 119 4.53 -13.81 -14.28
C ARG A 119 4.66 -12.54 -13.45
N LEU A 120 5.75 -12.37 -12.73
CA LEU A 120 6.06 -11.13 -12.04
C LEU A 120 6.51 -10.08 -13.07
N VAL A 121 5.77 -9.00 -13.20
CA VAL A 121 6.09 -7.86 -14.07
C VAL A 121 7.04 -6.90 -13.36
N GLY A 122 6.81 -6.67 -12.07
CA GLY A 122 7.69 -5.83 -11.26
C GLY A 122 7.32 -5.80 -9.78
N VAL A 123 8.30 -5.36 -9.00
CA VAL A 123 8.21 -5.07 -7.57
C VAL A 123 8.58 -3.60 -7.40
N GLU A 124 7.87 -2.88 -6.53
CA GLU A 124 8.05 -1.43 -6.35
C GLU A 124 8.04 -0.68 -7.69
N LEU A 125 7.12 -1.10 -8.59
CA LEU A 125 7.08 -0.54 -9.93
C LEU A 125 6.67 0.95 -9.85
N PRO A 126 7.50 1.89 -10.36
CA PRO A 126 7.23 3.30 -10.17
C PRO A 126 6.07 3.80 -11.03
N ILE A 127 5.20 4.59 -10.44
CA ILE A 127 4.29 5.49 -11.15
C ILE A 127 4.89 6.89 -11.07
N TYR A 128 5.13 7.49 -12.22
CA TYR A 128 5.51 8.89 -12.37
C TYR A 128 4.92 9.40 -13.68
N TYR A 129 3.73 10.00 -13.60
CA TYR A 129 2.92 10.35 -14.74
C TYR A 129 2.16 11.66 -14.46
N PRO A 130 1.83 12.50 -15.47
CA PRO A 130 1.02 13.68 -15.25
C PRO A 130 -0.25 13.37 -14.44
N ALA A 131 -0.49 14.14 -13.39
CA ALA A 131 -1.58 13.88 -12.47
C ALA A 131 -2.95 14.23 -13.07
N SER A 132 -2.98 15.22 -13.98
CA SER A 132 -4.17 15.67 -14.70
C SER A 132 -3.82 16.01 -16.14
N GLU A 133 -4.75 15.84 -17.05
CA GLU A 133 -4.62 16.28 -18.45
C GLU A 133 -4.59 17.82 -18.57
N SER A 134 -5.19 18.52 -17.61
CA SER A 134 -5.25 19.99 -17.59
C SER A 134 -3.98 20.63 -17.05
N ASN A 135 -3.13 19.88 -16.32
CA ASN A 135 -1.92 20.41 -15.71
C ASN A 135 -0.79 19.38 -15.70
N GLU A 136 0.05 19.40 -16.73
CA GLU A 136 1.19 18.51 -16.89
C GLU A 136 2.36 18.80 -15.93
N ASN A 137 2.36 19.96 -15.24
CA ASN A 137 3.39 20.32 -14.26
C ASN A 137 3.24 19.56 -12.94
N ILE A 138 2.09 18.92 -12.72
CA ILE A 138 1.82 18.14 -11.51
C ILE A 138 1.95 16.67 -11.83
N MET A 139 2.89 16.00 -11.14
CA MET A 139 3.15 14.58 -11.32
C MET A 139 2.52 13.73 -10.23
N MET A 140 1.78 12.70 -10.62
CA MET A 140 1.43 11.60 -9.72
C MET A 140 2.65 10.72 -9.51
N LYS A 141 3.09 10.62 -8.25
CA LYS A 141 4.19 9.72 -7.84
C LYS A 141 3.67 8.65 -6.91
N GLY A 142 4.02 7.40 -7.19
CA GLY A 142 3.71 6.25 -6.36
C GLY A 142 4.57 5.05 -6.71
N PHE A 143 4.41 3.98 -5.96
CA PHE A 143 5.06 2.69 -6.22
C PHE A 143 4.01 1.60 -6.07
N LEU A 144 4.05 0.63 -6.97
CA LEU A 144 3.17 -0.53 -6.96
C LEU A 144 3.93 -1.69 -6.31
N ASP A 145 3.46 -2.16 -5.16
CA ASP A 145 4.15 -3.18 -4.38
C ASP A 145 4.48 -4.41 -5.23
N LEU A 146 3.48 -4.94 -5.93
CA LEU A 146 3.63 -6.09 -6.82
C LEU A 146 2.75 -5.91 -8.06
N VAL A 147 3.30 -6.19 -9.22
CA VAL A 147 2.55 -6.25 -10.48
C VAL A 147 2.80 -7.61 -11.11
N PHE A 148 1.71 -8.34 -11.36
CA PHE A 148 1.73 -9.63 -12.03
C PHE A 148 0.98 -9.57 -13.36
N GLU A 149 1.36 -10.45 -14.27
CA GLU A 149 0.57 -10.81 -15.44
C GLU A 149 -0.02 -12.21 -15.23
N ASN A 150 -1.31 -12.33 -15.41
CA ASN A 150 -2.01 -13.62 -15.46
C ASN A 150 -1.83 -14.22 -16.86
N LEU A 151 -1.17 -15.36 -16.94
CA LEU A 151 -0.81 -16.00 -18.22
C LEU A 151 -1.99 -16.68 -18.91
N ALA A 152 -3.14 -16.85 -18.23
CA ALA A 152 -4.32 -17.48 -18.82
C ALA A 152 -5.14 -16.54 -19.72
N ASP A 153 -5.17 -15.23 -19.37
CA ASP A 153 -6.02 -14.25 -20.05
C ASP A 153 -5.28 -12.93 -20.39
N ASN A 154 -3.99 -12.87 -20.10
CA ASN A 154 -3.12 -11.69 -20.26
C ASN A 154 -3.67 -10.44 -19.54
N THR A 155 -4.26 -10.62 -18.37
CA THR A 155 -4.64 -9.52 -17.50
C THR A 155 -3.49 -9.14 -16.59
N ILE A 156 -3.40 -7.85 -16.26
CA ILE A 156 -2.46 -7.34 -15.27
C ILE A 156 -3.15 -7.34 -13.89
N GLU A 157 -2.45 -7.80 -12.89
CA GLU A 157 -2.91 -7.76 -11.51
C GLU A 157 -1.98 -6.88 -10.67
N ILE A 158 -2.49 -5.77 -10.19
CA ILE A 158 -1.79 -4.88 -9.27
C ILE A 158 -2.17 -5.29 -7.84
N TRP A 159 -1.18 -5.71 -7.07
CA TRP A 159 -1.38 -6.12 -5.69
C TRP A 159 -0.69 -5.14 -4.75
N ASP A 160 -1.41 -4.73 -3.73
CA ASP A 160 -0.90 -3.91 -2.65
C ASP A 160 -0.87 -4.75 -1.37
N ILE A 161 0.33 -4.95 -0.82
CA ILE A 161 0.54 -5.73 0.39
C ILE A 161 0.15 -4.87 1.60
N LYS A 162 -0.61 -5.43 2.51
CA LYS A 162 -0.91 -4.78 3.79
C LYS A 162 -0.68 -5.73 4.94
N THR A 163 -0.03 -5.24 5.98
CA THR A 163 0.02 -5.93 7.27
C THR A 163 -1.18 -5.52 8.12
N SER A 164 -1.75 -6.47 8.84
CA SER A 164 -2.87 -6.19 9.74
C SER A 164 -2.81 -7.14 10.93
N THR A 165 -3.22 -6.69 12.11
CA THR A 165 -3.25 -7.58 13.28
C THR A 165 -4.16 -8.79 13.02
N ARG A 166 -5.39 -8.60 12.55
CA ARG A 166 -6.38 -9.68 12.36
C ARG A 166 -7.11 -9.65 11.00
N GLY A 167 -6.58 -8.87 10.05
CA GLY A 167 -7.23 -8.60 8.76
C GLY A 167 -8.19 -7.42 8.81
N TRP A 168 -8.83 -7.14 7.69
CA TRP A 168 -9.77 -6.04 7.54
C TRP A 168 -11.21 -6.48 7.79
N ASN A 169 -11.90 -5.76 8.65
CA ASN A 169 -13.32 -5.93 8.87
C ASN A 169 -14.15 -5.21 7.79
N LYS A 170 -15.49 -5.31 7.87
CA LYS A 170 -16.40 -4.69 6.90
C LYS A 170 -16.25 -3.17 6.79
N TRP A 171 -15.92 -2.49 7.88
CA TRP A 171 -15.77 -1.03 7.90
C TRP A 171 -14.47 -0.59 7.22
N GLN A 172 -13.39 -1.32 7.47
CA GLN A 172 -12.11 -1.08 6.81
C GLN A 172 -12.17 -1.37 5.30
N LYS A 173 -12.93 -2.39 4.89
CA LYS A 173 -13.17 -2.69 3.47
C LYS A 173 -14.08 -1.68 2.78
N ALA A 174 -15.01 -1.06 3.52
CA ALA A 174 -15.90 -0.02 3.02
C ALA A 174 -15.25 1.37 2.98
N ASP A 175 -14.03 1.52 3.46
CA ASP A 175 -13.28 2.77 3.44
C ASP A 175 -12.94 3.17 2.00
N LYS A 176 -13.52 4.29 1.57
CA LYS A 176 -13.36 4.80 0.20
C LYS A 176 -11.93 5.20 -0.12
N THR A 177 -11.15 5.62 0.88
CA THR A 177 -9.75 5.98 0.67
C THR A 177 -8.94 4.76 0.24
N LYS A 178 -9.16 3.59 0.85
CA LYS A 178 -8.52 2.34 0.43
C LYS A 178 -8.87 1.97 -1.01
N THR A 179 -10.16 2.06 -1.37
CA THR A 179 -10.58 1.84 -2.76
C THR A 179 -9.87 2.79 -3.72
N ALA A 180 -9.76 4.08 -3.36
CA ALA A 180 -9.15 5.11 -4.20
C ALA A 180 -7.67 4.82 -4.50
N GLN A 181 -6.90 4.26 -3.56
CA GLN A 181 -5.49 3.91 -3.78
C GLN A 181 -5.32 3.02 -5.03
N LEU A 182 -5.97 1.88 -5.00
CA LEU A 182 -5.81 0.90 -6.08
C LEU A 182 -6.46 1.33 -7.39
N VAL A 183 -7.54 2.11 -7.33
CA VAL A 183 -8.18 2.65 -8.53
C VAL A 183 -7.31 3.69 -9.22
N LEU A 184 -6.66 4.58 -8.47
CA LEU A 184 -5.68 5.53 -9.02
C LEU A 184 -4.44 4.80 -9.57
N TYR A 185 -3.94 3.78 -8.87
CA TYR A 185 -2.85 2.96 -9.38
C TYR A 185 -3.20 2.27 -10.70
N LYS A 186 -4.42 1.73 -10.79
CA LYS A 186 -4.94 1.15 -12.04
C LYS A 186 -4.96 2.16 -13.18
N LYS A 187 -5.48 3.39 -12.95
CA LYS A 187 -5.51 4.47 -13.93
C LYS A 187 -4.11 4.81 -14.41
N PHE A 188 -3.24 5.20 -13.50
CA PHE A 188 -1.91 5.68 -13.86
C PHE A 188 -1.00 4.58 -14.41
N PHE A 189 -1.17 3.33 -13.99
CA PHE A 189 -0.50 2.21 -14.64
C PHE A 189 -0.95 2.04 -16.09
N SER A 190 -2.26 2.10 -16.36
CA SER A 190 -2.81 2.04 -17.70
C SER A 190 -2.21 3.11 -18.61
N GLU A 191 -2.17 4.35 -18.16
CA GLU A 191 -1.68 5.50 -18.91
C GLU A 191 -0.18 5.47 -19.13
N GLN A 192 0.60 5.19 -18.07
CA GLN A 192 2.06 5.18 -18.14
C GLN A 192 2.63 4.01 -18.94
N TYR A 193 2.04 2.82 -18.78
CA TYR A 193 2.56 1.58 -19.38
C TYR A 193 1.78 1.11 -20.61
N GLY A 194 0.72 1.82 -21.00
CA GLY A 194 -0.05 1.54 -22.23
C GLY A 194 -0.91 0.28 -22.18
N TYR A 195 -1.25 -0.23 -20.99
CA TYR A 195 -2.13 -1.39 -20.87
C TYR A 195 -3.61 -0.96 -20.89
N PRO A 196 -4.48 -1.71 -21.60
CA PRO A 196 -5.92 -1.44 -21.57
C PRO A 196 -6.46 -1.53 -20.14
N ILE A 197 -7.14 -0.47 -19.69
CA ILE A 197 -7.58 -0.34 -18.30
C ILE A 197 -8.56 -1.45 -17.88
N GLU A 198 -9.36 -1.97 -18.81
CA GLU A 198 -10.28 -3.09 -18.57
C GLU A 198 -9.57 -4.43 -18.32
N LYS A 199 -8.31 -4.55 -18.75
CA LYS A 199 -7.46 -5.71 -18.51
C LYS A 199 -6.63 -5.61 -17.22
N ILE A 200 -6.82 -4.57 -16.44
CA ILE A 200 -6.09 -4.39 -15.18
C ILE A 200 -7.03 -4.72 -14.01
N GLN A 201 -6.63 -5.68 -13.20
CA GLN A 201 -7.26 -6.06 -11.95
C GLN A 201 -6.45 -5.49 -10.78
N VAL A 202 -7.10 -5.27 -9.66
CA VAL A 202 -6.44 -4.74 -8.46
C VAL A 202 -6.89 -5.51 -7.22
N ARG A 203 -5.98 -5.74 -6.28
CA ARG A 203 -6.33 -6.36 -4.99
C ARG A 203 -5.42 -5.94 -3.86
N TYR A 204 -5.94 -5.99 -2.66
CA TYR A 204 -5.17 -5.99 -1.43
C TYR A 204 -4.80 -7.40 -1.03
N PHE A 205 -3.52 -7.62 -0.77
CA PHE A 205 -2.98 -8.83 -0.20
C PHE A 205 -2.65 -8.59 1.27
N ILE A 206 -3.59 -8.95 2.17
CA ILE A 206 -3.53 -8.59 3.58
C ILE A 206 -2.97 -9.76 4.37
N VAL A 207 -1.76 -9.61 4.90
CA VAL A 207 -1.14 -10.60 5.79
C VAL A 207 -1.52 -10.31 7.24
N LYS A 208 -2.01 -11.34 7.93
CA LYS A 208 -2.51 -11.24 9.31
C LYS A 208 -1.44 -11.67 10.29
N ARG A 209 -1.08 -10.76 11.19
CA ARG A 209 -0.11 -10.99 12.25
C ARG A 209 -0.62 -12.00 13.28
N LYS A 210 -1.85 -11.81 13.75
CA LYS A 210 -2.51 -12.71 14.71
C LYS A 210 -3.68 -13.46 14.09
N LEU A 211 -3.87 -14.68 14.52
CA LEU A 211 -5.06 -15.49 14.26
C LEU A 211 -5.88 -15.60 15.56
N TRP A 212 -7.14 -15.98 15.46
CA TRP A 212 -7.96 -16.30 16.63
C TRP A 212 -7.59 -17.68 17.14
N GLU A 213 -7.10 -17.78 18.36
CA GLU A 213 -6.64 -19.06 18.95
C GLU A 213 -7.81 -20.02 19.16
N GLU A 214 -8.98 -19.51 19.54
CA GLU A 214 -10.19 -20.28 19.81
C GLU A 214 -11.12 -20.41 18.58
N ALA A 215 -10.61 -20.24 17.40
CA ALA A 215 -11.45 -20.34 16.20
C ALA A 215 -11.87 -21.79 15.93
N MET A 216 -13.17 -22.02 15.77
CA MET A 216 -13.72 -23.35 15.43
C MET A 216 -13.24 -23.88 14.07
N PHE A 217 -12.76 -23.00 13.19
CA PHE A 217 -12.27 -23.34 11.85
C PHE A 217 -10.86 -22.83 11.64
N ALA A 218 -10.06 -23.56 10.85
CA ALA A 218 -8.72 -23.16 10.47
C ALA A 218 -8.74 -21.80 9.78
N GLN A 219 -7.95 -20.87 10.30
CA GLN A 219 -7.86 -19.52 9.76
C GLN A 219 -6.70 -19.40 8.78
N GLN A 220 -6.92 -18.62 7.73
CA GLN A 220 -5.87 -18.27 6.77
C GLN A 220 -5.13 -17.02 7.26
N ARG A 221 -3.80 -17.02 7.18
CA ARG A 221 -3.00 -15.81 7.47
C ARG A 221 -3.09 -14.75 6.39
N VAL A 222 -3.63 -15.08 5.24
CA VAL A 222 -3.87 -14.14 4.15
C VAL A 222 -5.36 -13.86 4.01
N GLN A 223 -5.69 -12.60 3.80
CA GLN A 223 -7.00 -12.14 3.38
C GLN A 223 -6.82 -11.34 2.08
N GLU A 224 -7.43 -11.80 1.02
CA GLU A 224 -7.52 -11.04 -0.22
C GLU A 224 -8.78 -10.16 -0.19
N PHE A 225 -8.64 -8.95 -0.69
CA PHE A 225 -9.75 -8.02 -0.85
C PHE A 225 -9.65 -7.29 -2.18
N VAL A 226 -10.65 -7.45 -3.01
CA VAL A 226 -10.80 -6.73 -4.29
C VAL A 226 -11.80 -5.59 -4.08
N PRO A 227 -11.35 -4.32 -4.06
CA PRO A 227 -12.27 -3.20 -4.00
C PRO A 227 -13.02 -3.03 -5.30
N ALA A 228 -14.15 -2.32 -5.28
CA ALA A 228 -14.85 -1.94 -6.51
C ALA A 228 -13.94 -1.06 -7.37
N HIS A 229 -13.64 -1.48 -8.60
CA HIS A 229 -12.72 -0.78 -9.52
C HIS A 229 -13.24 -0.73 -10.96
N GLY A 230 -14.54 -0.94 -11.16
CA GLY A 230 -15.22 -0.79 -12.45
C GLY A 230 -15.38 0.69 -12.85
N LYS A 231 -15.81 0.92 -14.10
CA LYS A 231 -15.91 2.26 -14.70
C LYS A 231 -16.64 3.31 -13.84
N PRO A 232 -17.77 3.02 -13.16
CA PRO A 232 -18.43 4.03 -12.31
C PRO A 232 -17.57 4.47 -11.13
N THR A 233 -16.89 3.52 -10.48
CA THR A 233 -15.99 3.81 -9.36
C THR A 233 -14.76 4.57 -9.82
N LEU A 234 -14.17 4.16 -10.94
CA LEU A 234 -13.04 4.83 -11.55
C LEU A 234 -13.37 6.30 -11.85
N ASN A 235 -14.45 6.57 -12.57
CA ASN A 235 -14.85 7.93 -12.94
C ASN A 235 -15.08 8.82 -11.71
N LYS A 236 -15.70 8.26 -10.67
CA LYS A 236 -15.93 9.01 -9.44
C LYS A 236 -14.64 9.37 -8.71
N ILE A 237 -13.69 8.44 -8.64
CA ILE A 237 -12.41 8.67 -7.94
C ILE A 237 -11.54 9.61 -8.75
N VAL A 238 -11.47 9.44 -10.07
CA VAL A 238 -10.73 10.36 -10.97
C VAL A 238 -11.27 11.78 -10.84
N LYS A 239 -12.59 11.97 -10.95
CA LYS A 239 -13.19 13.29 -10.75
C LYS A 239 -12.80 13.93 -9.41
N SER A 240 -12.86 13.17 -8.32
CA SER A 240 -12.46 13.69 -7.00
C SER A 240 -10.95 13.96 -6.89
N PHE A 241 -10.14 13.21 -7.62
CA PHE A 241 -8.70 13.44 -7.70
C PHE A 241 -8.38 14.70 -8.52
N ASP A 242 -9.07 14.93 -9.63
CA ASP A 242 -8.94 16.15 -10.43
C ASP A 242 -9.37 17.38 -9.61
N GLU A 243 -10.50 17.31 -8.88
CA GLU A 243 -10.92 18.37 -7.94
C GLU A 243 -9.82 18.67 -6.89
N PHE A 244 -9.12 17.65 -6.40
CA PHE A 244 -7.97 17.87 -5.51
C PHE A 244 -6.83 18.61 -6.22
N ILE A 245 -6.50 18.25 -7.45
CA ILE A 245 -5.44 18.91 -8.21
C ILE A 245 -5.79 20.37 -8.45
N ASP A 246 -7.01 20.65 -8.93
CA ASP A 246 -7.47 21.99 -9.25
C ASP A 246 -7.52 22.93 -8.03
N VAL A 247 -7.88 22.41 -6.86
CA VAL A 247 -7.94 23.22 -5.62
C VAL A 247 -6.56 23.40 -4.98
N ALA A 248 -5.75 22.36 -4.98
CA ALA A 248 -4.52 22.32 -4.20
C ALA A 248 -3.30 22.92 -4.89
N PHE A 249 -3.34 23.08 -6.23
CA PHE A 249 -2.18 23.50 -7.01
C PHE A 249 -2.52 24.58 -8.02
N ASN A 250 -1.53 25.42 -8.32
CA ASN A 250 -1.54 26.40 -9.40
C ASN A 250 -1.08 25.74 -10.73
N ASP A 251 -1.27 26.41 -11.86
CA ASP A 251 -0.88 25.92 -13.18
C ASP A 251 0.63 25.65 -13.30
N ASP A 252 1.47 26.34 -12.52
CA ASP A 252 2.92 26.12 -12.48
C ASP A 252 3.34 24.92 -11.60
N GLY A 253 2.39 24.24 -10.97
CA GLY A 253 2.63 23.10 -10.06
C GLY A 253 2.94 23.50 -8.62
N SER A 254 3.00 24.78 -8.29
CA SER A 254 3.13 25.27 -6.91
C SER A 254 1.82 25.04 -6.12
N TYR A 255 1.92 25.06 -4.77
CA TYR A 255 0.70 24.98 -3.95
C TYR A 255 -0.14 26.26 -4.08
N ASN A 256 -1.44 26.10 -4.25
CA ASN A 256 -2.40 27.18 -4.34
C ASN A 256 -2.73 27.73 -2.93
N SER A 257 -2.09 28.84 -2.54
CA SER A 257 -2.33 29.47 -1.24
C SER A 257 -3.73 30.10 -1.09
N GLU A 258 -4.37 30.41 -2.21
CA GLU A 258 -5.71 31.06 -2.29
C GLU A 258 -6.84 30.00 -2.27
N GLY A 259 -6.52 28.71 -2.35
CA GLY A 259 -7.47 27.62 -2.38
C GLY A 259 -8.34 27.54 -1.11
N ASP A 260 -9.56 27.09 -1.25
CA ASP A 260 -10.45 26.81 -0.12
C ASP A 260 -10.16 25.44 0.49
N PHE A 261 -9.71 25.43 1.73
CA PHE A 261 -9.34 24.23 2.49
C PHE A 261 -10.18 24.09 3.77
N PRO A 262 -11.47 23.77 3.65
CA PRO A 262 -12.36 23.70 4.79
C PRO A 262 -11.99 22.57 5.75
N ALA A 263 -12.22 22.80 7.04
CA ALA A 263 -12.14 21.74 8.05
C ALA A 263 -13.37 20.83 7.95
N MET A 264 -13.13 19.54 7.73
CA MET A 264 -14.20 18.52 7.69
C MET A 264 -14.45 17.92 9.09
N ALA A 265 -14.62 18.79 10.10
CA ALA A 265 -14.88 18.37 11.48
C ALA A 265 -16.24 17.70 11.62
N GLY A 266 -16.32 16.63 12.40
CA GLY A 266 -17.59 15.96 12.71
C GLY A 266 -17.40 14.59 13.36
N LYS A 267 -18.51 14.00 13.84
CA LYS A 267 -18.49 12.70 14.51
C LYS A 267 -17.88 11.57 13.69
N LYS A 268 -17.86 11.70 12.36
CA LYS A 268 -17.31 10.72 11.42
C LYS A 268 -15.86 11.01 11.01
N ASN A 269 -15.36 12.20 11.23
CA ASN A 269 -14.04 12.63 10.82
C ASN A 269 -13.21 13.08 12.04
N LYS A 270 -12.62 12.11 12.73
CA LYS A 270 -11.80 12.34 13.92
C LYS A 270 -10.47 13.05 13.61
N ASN A 271 -10.09 13.12 12.35
CA ASN A 271 -8.79 13.64 11.91
C ASN A 271 -8.78 15.17 11.72
N CYS A 272 -9.93 15.78 11.76
CA CYS A 272 -10.09 17.24 11.63
C CYS A 272 -10.51 17.85 12.99
N LYS A 273 -9.72 17.61 14.03
CA LYS A 273 -9.94 18.19 15.38
C LYS A 273 -9.32 19.58 15.47
#